data_7f7efdd2775a857c91045152214d071c
#
_entry.id   7f7efdd2775a857c91045152214d071c
#
_cell.length_a   1.000
_cell.length_b   1.000
_cell.length_c   1.000
_cell.angle_alpha   90.00
_cell.angle_beta   90.00
_cell.angle_gamma   90.00
#
_symmetry.space_group_name_H-M   'P 1'
#
loop_
_entity.id
_entity.type
_entity.pdbx_description
1 polymer ?
#
loop_
_entity_poly.entity_id
_entity_poly.type
_entity_poly.pdbx_seq_one_letter_code
_entity_poly.pdbx_strand_id
1 'polypeptide(L)'
;LANPRRVVRALERASVHGDEPPPQPRGYPAPSVWIGIAVEPAPHRDLVAARARAQFESGLLDEAATLRLRYDEGLPAFTALGYQEAFAFLDGRITLEQAIERDAARTWQFARRQRTWFRAEPGVTWFDAPADVARVRDHAMSALDRR
;
A
#
# COMPACT_ATOMS: atom_id res chain seq x y z
N LEU A 1 -6.00 -23.21 2.00
CA LEU A 1 -6.43 -23.07 0.60
C LEU A 1 -5.58 -22.00 -0.06
N ALA A 2 -4.99 -22.33 -1.23
CA ALA A 2 -4.17 -21.40 -1.97
C ALA A 2 -5.00 -20.17 -2.41
N ASN A 3 -4.40 -18.98 -2.34
CA ASN A 3 -5.05 -17.75 -2.79
C ASN A 3 -5.39 -17.88 -4.30
N PRO A 4 -6.67 -17.80 -4.71
CA PRO A 4 -7.09 -18.03 -6.10
C PRO A 4 -6.36 -17.14 -7.10
N ARG A 5 -6.07 -15.88 -6.75
CA ARG A 5 -5.31 -14.96 -7.60
C ARG A 5 -3.87 -15.42 -7.85
N ARG A 6 -3.24 -16.06 -6.86
CA ARG A 6 -1.89 -16.63 -7.03
C ARG A 6 -1.91 -17.84 -7.96
N VAL A 7 -2.95 -18.67 -7.86
CA VAL A 7 -3.13 -19.82 -8.73
C VAL A 7 -3.35 -19.38 -10.18
N VAL A 8 -4.28 -18.44 -10.41
CA VAL A 8 -4.53 -17.87 -11.74
C VAL A 8 -3.26 -17.26 -12.30
N ARG A 9 -2.52 -16.47 -11.52
CA ARG A 9 -1.26 -15.85 -11.98
C ARG A 9 -0.16 -16.87 -12.28
N ALA A 10 -0.12 -17.98 -11.55
CA ALA A 10 0.80 -19.07 -11.84
C ALA A 10 0.45 -19.76 -13.16
N LEU A 11 -0.85 -20.01 -13.42
CA LEU A 11 -1.34 -20.59 -14.68
C LEU A 11 -1.10 -19.67 -15.87
N GLU A 12 -1.39 -18.35 -15.72
CA GLU A 12 -1.08 -17.35 -16.76
C GLU A 12 0.40 -17.35 -17.12
N ARG A 13 1.29 -17.41 -16.12
CA ARG A 13 2.73 -17.47 -16.34
C ARG A 13 3.15 -18.76 -17.01
N ALA A 14 2.63 -19.90 -16.57
CA ALA A 14 2.93 -21.20 -17.19
C ALA A 14 2.45 -21.26 -18.63
N SER A 15 1.30 -20.65 -18.97
CA SER A 15 0.80 -20.60 -20.35
C SER A 15 1.66 -19.74 -21.29
N VAL A 16 2.37 -18.74 -20.76
CA VAL A 16 3.23 -17.84 -21.57
C VAL A 16 4.68 -18.31 -21.62
N HIS A 17 5.19 -18.86 -20.51
CA HIS A 17 6.61 -19.20 -20.35
C HIS A 17 6.88 -20.70 -20.19
N GLY A 18 5.85 -21.54 -20.22
CA GLY A 18 5.99 -22.97 -19.95
C GLY A 18 6.46 -23.26 -18.54
N ASP A 19 7.23 -24.34 -18.37
CA ASP A 19 7.81 -24.74 -17.09
C ASP A 19 9.14 -24.04 -16.76
N GLU A 20 9.56 -23.07 -17.58
CA GLU A 20 10.77 -22.31 -17.29
C GLU A 20 10.64 -21.51 -15.98
N PRO A 21 11.64 -21.56 -15.10
CA PRO A 21 11.64 -20.74 -13.92
C PRO A 21 11.61 -19.25 -14.32
N PRO A 22 10.91 -18.40 -13.56
CA PRO A 22 10.88 -16.97 -13.85
C PRO A 22 12.32 -16.44 -13.91
N PRO A 23 12.61 -15.52 -14.85
CA PRO A 23 13.92 -14.90 -14.91
C PRO A 23 14.27 -14.27 -13.56
N GLN A 24 15.51 -14.46 -13.15
CA GLN A 24 16.01 -13.82 -11.91
C GLN A 24 15.71 -12.31 -11.97
N PRO A 25 15.18 -11.72 -10.88
CA PRO A 25 14.97 -10.29 -10.86
C PRO A 25 16.28 -9.58 -11.18
N ARG A 26 16.29 -8.86 -12.29
CA ARG A 26 17.39 -7.96 -12.59
C ARG A 26 17.24 -6.76 -11.66
N GLY A 27 18.28 -6.45 -10.89
CA GLY A 27 18.31 -5.23 -10.10
C GLY A 27 18.10 -3.99 -10.98
N TYR A 28 17.93 -2.85 -10.36
CA TYR A 28 17.86 -1.60 -11.11
C TYR A 28 19.17 -1.36 -11.86
N PRO A 29 19.12 -0.82 -13.09
CA PRO A 29 20.31 -0.57 -13.90
C PRO A 29 21.23 0.51 -13.32
N ALA A 30 20.73 1.29 -12.35
CA ALA A 30 21.50 2.30 -11.63
C ALA A 30 21.72 1.89 -10.17
N PRO A 31 22.78 2.41 -9.52
CA PRO A 31 22.96 2.24 -8.09
C PRO A 31 21.69 2.66 -7.33
N SER A 32 21.22 1.81 -6.43
CA SER A 32 19.99 2.07 -5.67
C SER A 32 20.21 1.78 -4.19
N VAL A 33 19.67 2.64 -3.34
CA VAL A 33 19.71 2.52 -1.88
C VAL A 33 18.28 2.38 -1.38
N TRP A 34 18.03 1.37 -0.58
CA TRP A 34 16.73 1.12 0.00
C TRP A 34 16.70 1.59 1.45
N ILE A 35 15.80 2.53 1.73
CA ILE A 35 15.63 3.13 3.06
C ILE A 35 14.22 2.85 3.53
N GLY A 36 14.10 2.29 4.72
CA GLY A 36 12.84 2.07 5.42
C GLY A 36 12.72 3.02 6.61
N ILE A 37 11.53 3.61 6.79
CA ILE A 37 11.20 4.37 8.01
C ILE A 37 10.28 3.52 8.86
N ALA A 38 10.75 3.12 10.02
CA ALA A 38 9.98 2.33 10.97
C ALA A 38 9.18 3.25 11.89
N VAL A 39 7.87 3.06 11.93
CA VAL A 39 6.97 3.74 12.86
C VAL A 39 6.47 2.72 13.88
N GLU A 40 6.47 3.09 15.15
CA GLU A 40 5.91 2.24 16.20
C GLU A 40 4.43 1.93 15.95
N PRO A 41 3.95 0.69 16.27
CA PRO A 41 2.62 0.24 15.89
C PRO A 41 1.48 1.11 16.43
N ALA A 42 1.55 1.56 17.69
CA ALA A 42 0.47 2.34 18.31
C ALA A 42 0.33 3.72 17.64
N PRO A 43 1.37 4.60 17.63
CA PRO A 43 1.25 5.89 16.95
C PRO A 43 0.98 5.75 15.44
N HIS A 44 1.46 4.69 14.78
CA HIS A 44 1.13 4.45 13.37
C HIS A 44 -0.36 4.16 13.17
N ARG A 45 -0.97 3.39 14.07
CA ARG A 45 -2.41 3.10 14.02
C ARG A 45 -3.24 4.37 14.18
N ASP A 46 -2.84 5.25 15.12
CA ASP A 46 -3.53 6.52 15.34
C ASP A 46 -3.43 7.45 14.13
N LEU A 47 -2.25 7.53 13.50
CA LEU A 47 -2.05 8.27 12.25
C LEU A 47 -2.93 7.73 11.11
N VAL A 48 -3.05 6.41 10.97
CA VAL A 48 -3.90 5.78 9.96
C VAL A 48 -5.37 6.13 10.21
N ALA A 49 -5.83 6.08 11.45
CA ALA A 49 -7.21 6.43 11.81
C ALA A 49 -7.50 7.91 11.55
N ALA A 50 -6.61 8.80 11.95
CA ALA A 50 -6.74 10.23 11.69
C ALA A 50 -6.75 10.54 10.19
N ARG A 51 -5.90 9.90 9.40
CA ARG A 51 -5.86 10.06 7.96
C ARG A 51 -7.15 9.56 7.29
N ALA A 52 -7.67 8.40 7.68
CA ALA A 52 -8.93 7.90 7.16
C ALA A 52 -10.05 8.92 7.38
N ARG A 53 -10.21 9.43 8.60
CA ARG A 53 -11.18 10.48 8.91
C ARG A 53 -11.00 11.71 8.03
N ALA A 54 -9.78 12.24 7.96
CA ALA A 54 -9.49 13.42 7.15
C ALA A 54 -9.82 13.25 5.67
N GLN A 55 -9.61 12.06 5.09
CA GLN A 55 -9.97 11.78 3.69
C GLN A 55 -11.47 11.87 3.45
N PHE A 56 -12.30 11.31 4.33
CA PHE A 56 -13.76 11.41 4.24
C PHE A 56 -14.27 12.84 4.44
N GLU A 57 -13.64 13.61 5.32
CA GLU A 57 -13.97 15.02 5.60
C GLU A 57 -13.48 15.98 4.49
N SER A 58 -12.49 15.57 3.69
CA SER A 58 -11.81 16.42 2.69
C SER A 58 -12.23 16.14 1.25
N GLY A 59 -13.34 15.45 1.01
CA GLY A 59 -13.94 15.33 -0.33
C GLY A 59 -13.88 13.94 -0.97
N LEU A 60 -13.43 12.90 -0.27
CA LEU A 60 -13.45 11.52 -0.80
C LEU A 60 -14.85 11.09 -1.25
N LEU A 61 -15.91 11.50 -0.54
CA LEU A 61 -17.29 11.17 -0.88
C LEU A 61 -17.73 11.82 -2.20
N ASP A 62 -17.41 13.10 -2.39
CA ASP A 62 -17.73 13.85 -3.61
C ASP A 62 -16.95 13.31 -4.81
N GLU A 63 -15.69 12.98 -4.59
CA GLU A 63 -14.85 12.33 -5.59
C GLU A 63 -15.43 10.97 -6.00
N ALA A 64 -15.75 10.11 -5.03
CA ALA A 64 -16.32 8.79 -5.27
C ALA A 64 -17.66 8.89 -6.01
N ALA A 65 -18.56 9.80 -5.60
CA ALA A 65 -19.82 10.03 -6.27
C ALA A 65 -19.61 10.49 -7.72
N THR A 66 -18.68 11.39 -7.97
CA THR A 66 -18.38 11.90 -9.32
C THR A 66 -17.79 10.82 -10.22
N LEU A 67 -16.86 10.02 -9.69
CA LEU A 67 -16.24 8.94 -10.46
C LEU A 67 -17.23 7.83 -10.79
N ARG A 68 -18.14 7.50 -9.87
CA ARG A 68 -19.20 6.52 -10.06
C ARG A 68 -20.16 6.88 -11.20
N LEU A 69 -20.39 8.17 -11.45
CA LEU A 69 -21.20 8.62 -12.59
C LEU A 69 -20.52 8.42 -13.94
N ARG A 70 -19.20 8.28 -13.98
CA ARG A 70 -18.40 8.22 -15.21
C ARG A 70 -17.86 6.83 -15.53
N TYR A 71 -17.71 5.98 -14.52
CA TYR A 71 -17.01 4.71 -14.62
C TYR A 71 -17.79 3.59 -13.92
N ASP A 72 -17.65 2.37 -14.44
CA ASP A 72 -18.23 1.17 -13.82
C ASP A 72 -17.58 0.88 -12.45
N GLU A 73 -18.42 0.63 -11.44
CA GLU A 73 -17.97 0.33 -10.08
C GLU A 73 -17.14 -0.96 -9.99
N GLY A 74 -17.26 -1.87 -10.94
CA GLY A 74 -16.47 -3.10 -11.02
C GLY A 74 -15.02 -2.89 -11.44
N LEU A 75 -14.62 -1.68 -11.82
CA LEU A 75 -13.23 -1.43 -12.21
C LEU A 75 -12.26 -1.70 -11.06
N PRO A 76 -11.10 -2.35 -11.34
CA PRO A 76 -10.09 -2.66 -10.35
C PRO A 76 -9.60 -1.45 -9.55
N ALA A 77 -9.62 -0.23 -10.15
CA ALA A 77 -9.24 1.01 -9.47
C ALA A 77 -10.08 1.27 -8.22
N PHE A 78 -11.37 0.92 -8.24
CA PHE A 78 -12.27 1.09 -7.09
C PHE A 78 -12.08 0.06 -5.97
N THR A 79 -11.14 -0.86 -6.12
CA THR A 79 -10.69 -1.71 -5.00
C THR A 79 -9.67 -1.01 -4.10
N ALA A 80 -9.22 0.20 -4.46
CA ALA A 80 -8.35 1.02 -3.61
C ALA A 80 -9.01 1.34 -2.26
N LEU A 81 -8.17 1.61 -1.28
CA LEU A 81 -8.62 1.93 0.08
C LEU A 81 -9.48 3.20 0.08
N GLY A 82 -10.58 3.17 0.79
CA GLY A 82 -11.54 4.26 0.92
C GLY A 82 -12.72 4.22 -0.06
N TYR A 83 -12.53 3.84 -1.34
CA TYR A 83 -13.63 3.89 -2.32
C TYR A 83 -14.75 2.91 -2.02
N GLN A 84 -14.45 1.68 -1.62
CA GLN A 84 -15.50 0.69 -1.29
C GLN A 84 -16.32 1.13 -0.08
N GLU A 85 -15.69 1.75 0.89
CA GLU A 85 -16.32 2.30 2.08
C GLU A 85 -17.16 3.55 1.72
N ALA A 86 -16.63 4.42 0.85
CA ALA A 86 -17.36 5.59 0.34
C ALA A 86 -18.61 5.17 -0.43
N PHE A 87 -18.52 4.20 -1.35
CA PHE A 87 -19.69 3.67 -2.04
C PHE A 87 -20.71 3.05 -1.10
N ALA A 88 -20.25 2.28 -0.10
CA ALA A 88 -21.16 1.68 0.88
C ALA A 88 -21.91 2.72 1.70
N PHE A 89 -21.29 3.85 2.02
CA PHE A 89 -21.93 4.99 2.66
C PHE A 89 -22.93 5.70 1.71
N LEU A 90 -22.51 6.00 0.49
CA LEU A 90 -23.34 6.65 -0.52
C LEU A 90 -24.60 5.84 -0.86
N ASP A 91 -24.51 4.52 -0.77
CA ASP A 91 -25.64 3.58 -0.92
C ASP A 91 -26.53 3.47 0.33
N GLY A 92 -26.18 4.15 1.43
CA GLY A 92 -26.90 4.05 2.70
C GLY A 92 -26.74 2.70 3.42
N ARG A 93 -25.76 1.87 3.01
CA ARG A 93 -25.52 0.54 3.60
C ARG A 93 -24.80 0.60 4.95
N ILE A 94 -24.06 1.67 5.20
CA ILE A 94 -23.30 1.92 6.42
C ILE A 94 -23.35 3.42 6.78
N THR A 95 -23.07 3.73 8.04
CA THR A 95 -22.91 5.13 8.47
C THR A 95 -21.54 5.67 8.08
N LEU A 96 -21.38 7.00 8.11
CA LEU A 96 -20.08 7.65 7.85
C LEU A 96 -19.01 7.16 8.82
N GLU A 97 -19.33 7.05 10.10
CA GLU A 97 -18.39 6.57 11.11
C GLU A 97 -17.95 5.13 10.81
N GLN A 98 -18.90 4.26 10.44
CA GLN A 98 -18.57 2.90 10.02
C GLN A 98 -17.69 2.85 8.76
N ALA A 99 -17.88 3.77 7.81
CA ALA A 99 -17.04 3.87 6.62
C ALA A 99 -15.59 4.22 7.00
N ILE A 100 -15.42 5.25 7.84
CA ILE A 100 -14.12 5.68 8.36
C ILE A 100 -13.40 4.56 9.13
N GLU A 101 -14.12 3.89 10.04
CA GLU A 101 -13.55 2.78 10.82
C GLU A 101 -13.10 1.60 9.93
N ARG A 102 -13.90 1.24 8.93
CA ARG A 102 -13.56 0.15 7.98
C ARG A 102 -12.36 0.51 7.12
N ASP A 103 -12.30 1.74 6.62
CA ASP A 103 -11.15 2.22 5.84
C ASP A 103 -9.87 2.22 6.70
N ALA A 104 -9.94 2.76 7.91
CA ALA A 104 -8.82 2.73 8.86
C ALA A 104 -8.33 1.30 9.14
N ALA A 105 -9.26 0.36 9.37
CA ALA A 105 -8.93 -1.04 9.62
C ALA A 105 -8.27 -1.71 8.41
N ARG A 106 -8.76 -1.49 7.20
CA ARG A 106 -8.16 -2.02 5.95
C ARG A 106 -6.80 -1.41 5.69
N THR A 107 -6.66 -0.11 5.87
CA THR A 107 -5.39 0.61 5.73
C THR A 107 -4.37 0.10 6.73
N TRP A 108 -4.76 -0.12 7.98
CA TRP A 108 -3.89 -0.71 9.00
C TRP A 108 -3.45 -2.14 8.64
N GLN A 109 -4.35 -2.98 8.15
CA GLN A 109 -3.99 -4.32 7.67
C GLN A 109 -3.00 -4.26 6.50
N PHE A 110 -3.18 -3.31 5.59
CA PHE A 110 -2.26 -3.09 4.47
C PHE A 110 -0.88 -2.67 4.97
N ALA A 111 -0.80 -1.70 5.88
CA ALA A 111 0.45 -1.25 6.48
C ALA A 111 1.21 -2.39 7.21
N ARG A 112 0.48 -3.25 7.94
CA ARG A 112 1.07 -4.44 8.57
C ARG A 112 1.68 -5.40 7.56
N ARG A 113 0.99 -5.65 6.44
CA ARG A 113 1.51 -6.52 5.35
C ARG A 113 2.75 -5.91 4.71
N GLN A 114 2.74 -4.59 4.44
CA GLN A 114 3.92 -3.88 3.92
C GLN A 114 5.11 -4.02 4.87
N ARG A 115 4.92 -3.77 6.17
CA ARG A 115 5.97 -3.90 7.18
C ARG A 115 6.56 -5.32 7.19
N THR A 116 5.74 -6.36 7.15
CA THR A 116 6.20 -7.76 7.11
C THR A 116 7.00 -8.04 5.85
N TRP A 117 6.53 -7.56 4.71
CA TRP A 117 7.18 -7.78 3.42
C TRP A 117 8.52 -7.06 3.34
N PHE A 118 8.56 -5.76 3.63
CA PHE A 118 9.79 -4.98 3.55
C PHE A 118 10.83 -5.37 4.60
N ARG A 119 10.43 -5.91 5.74
CA ARG A 119 11.40 -6.45 6.72
C ARG A 119 12.15 -7.68 6.22
N ALA A 120 11.56 -8.42 5.30
CA ALA A 120 12.18 -9.58 4.68
C ALA A 120 13.05 -9.22 3.46
N GLU A 121 12.96 -7.96 2.96
CA GLU A 121 13.77 -7.53 1.83
C GLU A 121 15.22 -7.30 2.24
N PRO A 122 16.19 -7.95 1.56
CA PRO A 122 17.59 -7.72 1.83
C PRO A 122 18.03 -6.31 1.40
N GLY A 123 18.95 -5.73 2.15
CA GLY A 123 19.55 -4.44 1.78
C GLY A 123 18.76 -3.19 2.16
N VAL A 124 17.62 -3.31 2.84
CA VAL A 124 16.90 -2.16 3.41
C VAL A 124 17.59 -1.70 4.69
N THR A 125 18.02 -0.44 4.74
CA THR A 125 18.48 0.20 5.98
C THR A 125 17.30 0.90 6.64
N TRP A 126 17.04 0.55 7.90
CA TRP A 126 15.90 1.06 8.66
C TRP A 126 16.30 2.20 9.60
N PHE A 127 15.46 3.24 9.62
CA PHE A 127 15.53 4.36 10.57
C PHE A 127 14.22 4.44 11.34
N ASP A 128 14.28 4.69 12.63
CA ASP A 128 13.10 4.86 13.46
C ASP A 128 12.49 6.27 13.26
N ALA A 129 11.16 6.34 13.22
CA ALA A 129 10.44 7.60 13.14
C ALA A 129 10.28 8.24 14.54
N PRO A 130 10.38 9.59 14.65
CA PRO A 130 10.71 10.54 13.60
C PRO A 130 12.17 10.43 13.17
N ALA A 131 12.40 10.24 11.87
CA ALA A 131 13.75 10.07 11.34
C ALA A 131 14.46 11.42 11.20
N ASP A 132 15.72 11.47 11.61
CA ASP A 132 16.60 12.59 11.31
C ASP A 132 16.90 12.63 9.82
N VAL A 133 16.36 13.63 9.13
CA VAL A 133 16.49 13.79 7.68
C VAL A 133 17.93 13.94 7.25
N ALA A 134 18.78 14.63 8.02
CA ALA A 134 20.21 14.79 7.71
C ALA A 134 20.92 13.43 7.75
N ARG A 135 20.66 12.65 8.78
CA ARG A 135 21.24 11.30 8.93
C ARG A 135 20.79 10.34 7.81
N VAL A 136 19.51 10.40 7.42
CA VAL A 136 18.99 9.58 6.31
C VAL A 136 19.63 9.98 5.00
N ARG A 137 19.73 11.29 4.73
CA ARG A 137 20.41 11.83 3.53
C ARG A 137 21.88 11.42 3.47
N ASP A 138 22.62 11.60 4.55
CA ASP A 138 24.05 11.31 4.61
C ASP A 138 24.31 9.80 4.41
N HIS A 139 23.43 8.94 4.96
CA HIS A 139 23.47 7.51 4.66
C HIS A 139 23.25 7.22 3.16
N ALA A 140 22.23 7.83 2.55
CA ALA A 140 21.92 7.64 1.13
C ALA A 140 23.10 8.05 0.24
N MET A 141 23.64 9.24 0.46
CA MET A 141 24.79 9.77 -0.30
C MET A 141 26.01 8.86 -0.15
N SER A 142 26.39 8.54 1.08
CA SER A 142 27.54 7.65 1.35
C SER A 142 27.36 6.24 0.78
N ALA A 143 26.15 5.72 0.68
CA ALA A 143 25.89 4.40 0.09
C ALA A 143 25.93 4.42 -1.45
N LEU A 144 25.58 5.54 -2.08
CA LEU A 144 25.67 5.73 -3.52
C LEU A 144 27.13 5.94 -3.98
N ASP A 145 27.92 6.69 -3.20
CA ASP A 145 29.33 6.98 -3.52
C ASP A 145 30.24 5.73 -3.43
N ARG A 146 29.82 4.71 -2.67
CA ARG A 146 30.61 3.45 -2.49
C ARG A 146 30.39 2.41 -3.60
N ARG A 147 29.57 2.70 -4.59
CA ARG A 147 29.23 1.79 -5.70
C ARG A 147 29.70 2.35 -7.03
#